data_4174a0c92e331ce237017f9f7ba10bfa
#
_entry.id   4174a0c92e331ce237017f9f7ba10bfa
#
_cell.length_a   1.000
_cell.length_b   1.000
_cell.length_c   1.000
_cell.angle_alpha   90.00
_cell.angle_beta   90.00
_cell.angle_gamma   90.00
#
_symmetry.space_group_name_H-M   'P 1'
#
loop_
_entity.id
_entity.type
_entity.pdbx_description
1 polymer ?
#
loop_
_entity_poly.entity_id
_entity_poly.type
_entity_poly.pdbx_seq_one_letter_code
_entity_poly.pdbx_strand_id
1 'polypeptide(L)'
;GVPVYHSKNLVNWELTGYCLDRRSQLELEDCRNSGGIYAPTIRYHKGMFYMITTNVTDKGNFVVHTEDINSEWSEPAWIDQGGIDPSLFFDDDDKCYYCSTGIIDGVRGIVAFEINPLTGVILSEKKLISEGCGGQCPEGPHIYKKDGWYYLMIAEGGTEYAHRETIQRSYNVYGPYEACPDNPVISHKEYKKSEIQATGHADLLEDENGNWWLVFLGIRRFSHALLHNLGRETFLAPVKWENGWPVVGYNGNGTIELVMDAPLPGLDCEESSANIRIDKQSGQPILYADHSVDIDFTDELLDKRLQYTRNPDTSKYI
;
A
#
# COMPACT_ATOMS: atom_id res chain seq x y z
N GLY A 1 6.39 11.54 -9.63
CA GLY A 1 5.80 11.06 -8.37
C GLY A 1 5.80 9.55 -8.25
N VAL A 2 5.25 9.03 -7.18
CA VAL A 2 5.24 7.62 -6.77
C VAL A 2 6.67 7.10 -6.58
N PRO A 3 7.30 7.41 -5.41
CA PRO A 3 8.62 6.93 -5.09
C PRO A 3 8.63 5.41 -4.90
N VAL A 4 9.71 4.78 -5.31
CA VAL A 4 9.95 3.34 -5.18
C VAL A 4 11.09 3.13 -4.20
N TYR A 5 10.84 2.33 -3.18
CA TYR A 5 11.83 1.94 -2.18
C TYR A 5 12.10 0.46 -2.26
N HIS A 6 13.34 0.09 -1.99
CA HIS A 6 13.79 -1.29 -1.88
C HIS A 6 14.32 -1.57 -0.49
N SER A 7 14.02 -2.76 0.02
CA SER A 7 14.55 -3.26 1.29
C SER A 7 14.89 -4.74 1.19
N LYS A 8 15.98 -5.15 1.86
CA LYS A 8 16.36 -6.57 2.03
C LYS A 8 15.88 -7.15 3.37
N ASN A 9 15.49 -6.29 4.31
CA ASN A 9 15.19 -6.70 5.69
C ASN A 9 13.91 -6.05 6.25
N LEU A 10 13.12 -5.37 5.42
CA LEU A 10 11.88 -4.66 5.78
C LEU A 10 12.07 -3.53 6.82
N VAL A 11 13.30 -3.21 7.20
CA VAL A 11 13.66 -2.15 8.16
C VAL A 11 14.40 -1.01 7.47
N ASN A 12 15.45 -1.35 6.72
CA ASN A 12 16.26 -0.39 6.00
C ASN A 12 15.78 -0.29 4.57
N TRP A 13 15.32 0.90 4.17
CA TRP A 13 14.73 1.17 2.87
C TRP A 13 15.56 2.19 2.09
N GLU A 14 15.87 1.86 0.85
CA GLU A 14 16.60 2.71 -0.08
C GLU A 14 15.68 3.21 -1.17
N LEU A 15 15.68 4.52 -1.43
CA LEU A 15 14.94 5.11 -2.56
C LEU A 15 15.66 4.73 -3.86
N THR A 16 15.01 3.92 -4.70
CA THR A 16 15.56 3.49 -5.99
C THR A 16 15.21 4.44 -7.13
N GLY A 17 14.03 5.05 -7.10
CA GLY A 17 13.56 5.94 -8.16
C GLY A 17 12.10 6.31 -8.00
N TYR A 18 11.47 6.62 -9.12
CA TYR A 18 10.05 6.99 -9.20
C TYR A 18 9.40 6.30 -10.40
N CYS A 19 8.17 5.78 -10.22
CA CYS A 19 7.41 5.21 -11.32
C CYS A 19 6.94 6.27 -12.34
N LEU A 20 6.72 7.51 -11.89
CA LEU A 20 6.21 8.61 -12.69
C LEU A 20 7.17 9.79 -12.55
N ASP A 21 8.06 9.95 -13.50
CA ASP A 21 9.13 10.96 -13.47
C ASP A 21 9.11 11.90 -14.70
N ARG A 22 8.23 11.65 -15.67
CA ARG A 22 8.11 12.43 -16.90
C ARG A 22 6.74 13.09 -17.07
N ARG A 23 6.72 14.29 -17.69
CA ARG A 23 5.47 14.97 -18.05
C ARG A 23 4.62 14.17 -19.05
N SER A 24 5.25 13.41 -19.94
CA SER A 24 4.55 12.55 -20.90
C SER A 24 3.69 11.48 -20.22
N GLN A 25 4.16 10.99 -19.06
CA GLN A 25 3.39 10.01 -18.28
C GLN A 25 2.19 10.67 -17.59
N LEU A 26 2.33 11.88 -17.10
CA LEU A 26 1.31 12.50 -16.28
C LEU A 26 1.51 14.01 -16.13
N GLU A 27 0.53 14.78 -16.56
CA GLU A 27 0.49 16.24 -16.36
C GLU A 27 -0.30 16.57 -15.09
N LEU A 28 0.36 17.21 -14.11
CA LEU A 28 -0.23 17.55 -12.81
C LEU A 28 -0.23 19.05 -12.51
N GLU A 29 0.16 19.90 -13.47
CA GLU A 29 0.40 21.33 -13.23
C GLU A 29 -0.84 22.05 -12.68
N ASP A 30 -2.00 21.77 -13.26
CA ASP A 30 -3.29 22.36 -12.86
C ASP A 30 -4.05 21.53 -11.80
N CYS A 31 -3.39 20.58 -11.17
CA CYS A 31 -4.02 19.71 -10.21
C CYS A 31 -4.37 20.46 -8.93
N ARG A 32 -5.65 20.38 -8.51
CA ARG A 32 -6.10 20.95 -7.23
C ARG A 32 -5.42 20.27 -6.03
N ASN A 33 -5.41 20.93 -4.89
CA ASN A 33 -5.03 20.30 -3.61
C ASN A 33 -5.91 19.08 -3.35
N SER A 34 -5.32 17.99 -2.83
CA SER A 34 -5.96 16.68 -2.64
C SER A 34 -6.49 16.05 -3.94
N GLY A 35 -5.98 16.47 -5.09
CA GLY A 35 -6.16 15.81 -6.39
C GLY A 35 -4.90 15.06 -6.80
N GLY A 36 -4.84 14.65 -8.07
CA GLY A 36 -3.70 13.95 -8.66
C GLY A 36 -3.69 12.46 -8.37
N ILE A 37 -2.53 11.94 -7.99
CA ILE A 37 -2.32 10.50 -7.80
C ILE A 37 -2.82 10.06 -6.42
N TYR A 38 -3.68 9.02 -6.43
CA TYR A 38 -4.13 8.33 -5.23
C TYR A 38 -3.35 7.02 -5.04
N ALA A 39 -3.76 6.19 -4.08
CA ALA A 39 -3.06 5.00 -3.63
C ALA A 39 -2.46 4.15 -4.76
N PRO A 40 -1.12 4.08 -4.89
CA PRO A 40 -0.46 3.20 -5.85
C PRO A 40 -0.28 1.81 -5.26
N THR A 41 -0.32 0.81 -6.14
CA THR A 41 0.01 -0.58 -5.84
C THR A 41 1.11 -1.05 -6.78
N ILE A 42 2.10 -1.79 -6.26
CA ILE A 42 3.15 -2.41 -7.07
C ILE A 42 3.02 -3.95 -7.02
N ARG A 43 3.24 -4.60 -8.17
CA ARG A 43 3.31 -6.06 -8.29
C ARG A 43 4.46 -6.45 -9.21
N TYR A 44 5.06 -7.60 -8.91
CA TYR A 44 6.05 -8.23 -9.77
C TYR A 44 5.52 -9.55 -10.29
N HIS A 45 5.64 -9.75 -11.59
CA HIS A 45 5.26 -11.01 -12.23
C HIS A 45 6.16 -11.30 -13.41
N LYS A 46 6.81 -12.47 -13.42
CA LYS A 46 7.62 -13.02 -14.54
C LYS A 46 8.60 -12.00 -15.15
N GLY A 47 9.40 -11.34 -14.34
CA GLY A 47 10.44 -10.41 -14.80
C GLY A 47 9.95 -8.99 -15.05
N MET A 48 8.68 -8.69 -14.81
CA MET A 48 8.09 -7.37 -15.02
C MET A 48 7.52 -6.80 -13.72
N PHE A 49 7.83 -5.56 -13.42
CA PHE A 49 7.19 -4.77 -12.38
C PHE A 49 6.01 -3.98 -12.98
N TYR A 50 4.90 -3.95 -12.27
CA TYR A 50 3.71 -3.19 -12.61
C TYR A 50 3.36 -2.26 -11.46
N MET A 51 3.20 -0.97 -11.74
CA MET A 51 2.60 -0.04 -10.79
C MET A 51 1.26 0.44 -11.34
N ILE A 52 0.22 0.32 -10.54
CA ILE A 52 -1.13 0.76 -10.89
C ILE A 52 -1.62 1.78 -9.88
N THR A 53 -2.33 2.79 -10.35
CA THR A 53 -2.87 3.87 -9.51
C THR A 53 -4.02 4.59 -10.18
N THR A 54 -4.59 5.58 -9.48
CA THR A 54 -5.65 6.46 -9.99
C THR A 54 -5.15 7.90 -10.04
N ASN A 55 -5.32 8.57 -11.19
CA ASN A 55 -5.31 10.03 -11.25
C ASN A 55 -6.76 10.53 -11.15
N VAL A 56 -7.14 11.03 -9.97
CA VAL A 56 -8.50 11.50 -9.72
C VAL A 56 -8.83 12.85 -10.38
N THR A 57 -7.83 13.51 -10.97
CA THR A 57 -8.00 14.81 -11.63
C THR A 57 -8.22 14.70 -13.13
N ASP A 58 -7.78 13.59 -13.74
CA ASP A 58 -7.81 13.38 -15.19
C ASP A 58 -8.46 12.04 -15.57
N LYS A 59 -7.75 11.16 -16.24
CA LYS A 59 -8.29 9.96 -16.91
C LYS A 59 -8.62 8.78 -16.02
N GLY A 60 -8.34 8.86 -14.71
CA GLY A 60 -8.65 7.79 -13.76
C GLY A 60 -7.53 6.77 -13.61
N ASN A 61 -7.85 5.48 -13.76
CA ASN A 61 -6.94 4.37 -13.47
C ASN A 61 -5.99 4.08 -14.63
N PHE A 62 -4.73 3.76 -14.30
CA PHE A 62 -3.72 3.39 -15.28
C PHE A 62 -2.61 2.52 -14.69
N VAL A 63 -1.92 1.79 -15.55
CA VAL A 63 -0.73 0.98 -15.24
C VAL A 63 0.49 1.57 -15.94
N VAL A 64 1.63 1.56 -15.26
CA VAL A 64 2.96 1.66 -15.86
C VAL A 64 3.78 0.43 -15.48
N HIS A 65 4.72 0.04 -16.32
CA HIS A 65 5.51 -1.18 -16.10
C HIS A 65 6.98 -0.98 -16.50
N THR A 66 7.86 -1.83 -15.96
CA THR A 66 9.28 -1.90 -16.31
C THR A 66 9.85 -3.29 -16.02
N GLU A 67 10.85 -3.73 -16.78
CA GLU A 67 11.60 -4.94 -16.49
C GLU A 67 12.66 -4.74 -15.41
N ASP A 68 13.15 -3.52 -15.25
CA ASP A 68 14.13 -3.15 -14.21
C ASP A 68 13.59 -1.97 -13.39
N ILE A 69 13.41 -2.20 -12.08
CA ILE A 69 12.87 -1.22 -11.14
C ILE A 69 13.70 0.07 -11.03
N ASN A 70 14.98 0.02 -11.42
CA ASN A 70 15.88 1.17 -11.44
C ASN A 70 15.88 1.90 -12.79
N SER A 71 15.17 1.38 -13.77
CA SER A 71 15.10 1.91 -15.12
C SER A 71 13.84 2.74 -15.34
N GLU A 72 13.71 3.26 -16.56
CA GLU A 72 12.56 4.04 -17.00
C GLU A 72 11.29 3.18 -17.03
N TRP A 73 10.20 3.71 -16.50
CA TRP A 73 8.88 3.09 -16.54
C TRP A 73 8.15 3.45 -17.85
N SER A 74 7.27 2.60 -18.31
CA SER A 74 6.48 2.80 -19.53
C SER A 74 5.62 4.07 -19.48
N GLU A 75 5.09 4.47 -20.64
CA GLU A 75 3.95 5.39 -20.70
C GLU A 75 2.70 4.73 -20.09
N PRO A 76 1.75 5.53 -19.56
CA PRO A 76 0.52 5.03 -18.93
C PRO A 76 -0.37 4.24 -19.87
N ALA A 77 -0.69 3.01 -19.49
CA ALA A 77 -1.77 2.23 -20.09
C ALA A 77 -3.07 2.51 -19.33
N TRP A 78 -3.93 3.37 -19.89
CA TRP A 78 -5.18 3.80 -19.27
C TRP A 78 -6.24 2.71 -19.30
N ILE A 79 -7.03 2.62 -18.22
CA ILE A 79 -8.05 1.60 -18.01
C ILE A 79 -9.42 2.26 -18.00
N ASP A 80 -10.34 1.77 -18.82
CA ASP A 80 -11.73 2.27 -18.88
C ASP A 80 -12.56 1.74 -17.70
N GLN A 81 -12.17 2.15 -16.51
CA GLN A 81 -12.84 1.83 -15.24
C GLN A 81 -12.77 3.02 -14.30
N GLY A 82 -13.92 3.49 -13.85
CA GLY A 82 -14.01 4.48 -12.77
C GLY A 82 -13.69 3.86 -11.40
N GLY A 83 -13.69 4.70 -10.37
CA GLY A 83 -13.34 4.32 -8.99
C GLY A 83 -11.89 4.64 -8.67
N ILE A 84 -11.45 4.22 -7.49
CA ILE A 84 -10.11 4.50 -6.94
C ILE A 84 -9.47 3.22 -6.40
N ASP A 85 -8.21 3.32 -6.02
CA ASP A 85 -7.42 2.31 -5.33
C ASP A 85 -7.35 0.98 -6.09
N PRO A 86 -6.87 1.00 -7.35
CA PRO A 86 -6.76 -0.21 -8.13
C PRO A 86 -5.61 -1.08 -7.65
N SER A 87 -5.78 -2.39 -7.77
CA SER A 87 -4.69 -3.36 -7.65
C SER A 87 -4.74 -4.41 -8.74
N LEU A 88 -3.61 -5.12 -8.92
CA LEU A 88 -3.47 -6.23 -9.84
C LEU A 88 -3.22 -7.52 -9.06
N PHE A 89 -3.82 -8.61 -9.53
CA PHE A 89 -3.54 -9.96 -9.06
C PHE A 89 -3.21 -10.84 -10.25
N PHE A 90 -2.08 -11.54 -10.20
CA PHE A 90 -1.68 -12.52 -11.20
C PHE A 90 -1.95 -13.92 -10.67
N ASP A 91 -2.78 -14.69 -11.37
CA ASP A 91 -3.14 -16.04 -10.97
C ASP A 91 -2.15 -17.08 -11.54
N ASP A 92 -2.26 -18.32 -11.09
CA ASP A 92 -1.38 -19.44 -11.50
C ASP A 92 -1.48 -19.78 -13.00
N ASP A 93 -2.60 -19.40 -13.65
CA ASP A 93 -2.82 -19.58 -15.10
C ASP A 93 -2.35 -18.38 -15.94
N ASP A 94 -1.55 -17.47 -15.34
CA ASP A 94 -1.02 -16.25 -15.94
C ASP A 94 -2.04 -15.18 -16.30
N LYS A 95 -3.29 -15.34 -15.91
CA LYS A 95 -4.26 -14.27 -16.01
C LYS A 95 -3.99 -13.17 -15.01
N CYS A 96 -4.17 -11.95 -15.46
CA CYS A 96 -4.12 -10.77 -14.60
C CYS A 96 -5.54 -10.28 -14.32
N TYR A 97 -5.86 -10.16 -13.05
CA TYR A 97 -7.11 -9.60 -12.56
C TYR A 97 -6.88 -8.21 -11.98
N TYR A 98 -7.72 -7.28 -12.40
CA TYR A 98 -7.84 -5.96 -11.85
C TYR A 98 -8.92 -5.96 -10.78
N CYS A 99 -8.72 -5.23 -9.69
CA CYS A 99 -9.80 -4.85 -8.77
C CYS A 99 -9.63 -3.41 -8.27
N SER A 100 -10.76 -2.75 -8.01
CA SER A 100 -10.83 -1.38 -7.46
C SER A 100 -12.20 -1.14 -6.84
N THR A 101 -12.39 0.05 -6.27
CA THR A 101 -13.76 0.52 -6.00
C THR A 101 -14.53 0.70 -7.32
N GLY A 102 -15.84 0.50 -7.30
CA GLY A 102 -16.66 0.71 -8.49
C GLY A 102 -18.16 0.66 -8.23
N ILE A 103 -18.92 0.76 -9.30
CA ILE A 103 -20.40 0.67 -9.28
C ILE A 103 -20.82 -0.23 -10.43
N ILE A 104 -21.56 -1.29 -10.13
CA ILE A 104 -22.22 -2.16 -11.11
C ILE A 104 -23.72 -2.16 -10.80
N ASP A 105 -24.53 -1.90 -11.80
CA ASP A 105 -26.01 -1.84 -11.69
C ASP A 105 -26.52 -0.94 -10.55
N GLY A 106 -25.79 0.16 -10.28
CA GLY A 106 -26.11 1.11 -9.21
C GLY A 106 -25.61 0.69 -7.82
N VAL A 107 -25.02 -0.50 -7.66
CA VAL A 107 -24.46 -0.99 -6.39
C VAL A 107 -23.00 -0.63 -6.32
N ARG A 108 -22.59 0.07 -5.24
CA ARG A 108 -21.22 0.44 -4.95
C ARG A 108 -20.53 -0.70 -4.19
N GLY A 109 -19.29 -1.00 -4.57
CA GLY A 109 -18.46 -1.98 -3.87
C GLY A 109 -17.12 -2.17 -4.57
N ILE A 110 -16.60 -3.37 -4.49
CA ILE A 110 -15.36 -3.78 -5.16
C ILE A 110 -15.72 -4.48 -6.46
N VAL A 111 -15.16 -3.98 -7.55
CA VAL A 111 -15.30 -4.56 -8.89
C VAL A 111 -14.02 -5.27 -9.30
N ALA A 112 -14.14 -6.36 -10.06
CA ALA A 112 -13.01 -7.08 -10.62
C ALA A 112 -13.30 -7.55 -12.05
N PHE A 113 -12.24 -7.69 -12.84
CA PHE A 113 -12.26 -8.23 -14.20
C PHE A 113 -10.85 -8.66 -14.64
N GLU A 114 -10.77 -9.50 -15.69
CA GLU A 114 -9.52 -9.86 -16.32
C GLU A 114 -9.02 -8.70 -17.21
N ILE A 115 -7.72 -8.41 -17.17
CA ILE A 115 -7.10 -7.30 -17.88
C ILE A 115 -5.78 -7.71 -18.54
N ASN A 116 -5.43 -7.06 -19.64
CA ASN A 116 -4.05 -7.05 -20.13
C ASN A 116 -3.30 -5.91 -19.42
N PRO A 117 -2.38 -6.18 -18.49
CA PRO A 117 -1.73 -5.14 -17.68
C PRO A 117 -0.72 -4.29 -18.44
N LEU A 118 -0.29 -4.72 -19.65
CA LEU A 118 0.62 -3.93 -20.50
C LEU A 118 -0.12 -2.86 -21.31
N THR A 119 -1.39 -3.08 -21.61
CA THR A 119 -2.17 -2.22 -22.51
C THR A 119 -3.38 -1.54 -21.86
N GLY A 120 -3.77 -1.98 -20.65
CA GLY A 120 -4.98 -1.53 -19.98
C GLY A 120 -6.29 -2.09 -20.56
N VAL A 121 -6.20 -2.99 -21.56
CA VAL A 121 -7.39 -3.55 -22.24
C VAL A 121 -8.11 -4.54 -21.32
N ILE A 122 -9.41 -4.32 -21.13
CA ILE A 122 -10.30 -5.18 -20.34
C ILE A 122 -10.63 -6.42 -21.18
N LEU A 123 -10.43 -7.61 -20.61
CA LEU A 123 -10.56 -8.89 -21.31
C LEU A 123 -11.80 -9.69 -20.92
N SER A 124 -12.49 -9.32 -19.85
CA SER A 124 -13.70 -9.99 -19.39
C SER A 124 -14.79 -9.01 -18.98
N GLU A 125 -15.97 -9.52 -18.68
CA GLU A 125 -17.06 -8.75 -18.06
C GLU A 125 -16.62 -8.22 -16.69
N LYS A 126 -17.02 -6.99 -16.38
CA LYS A 126 -16.83 -6.37 -15.05
C LYS A 126 -17.83 -6.94 -14.05
N LYS A 127 -17.35 -7.38 -12.88
CA LYS A 127 -18.18 -8.00 -11.85
C LYS A 127 -18.04 -7.27 -10.52
N LEU A 128 -19.16 -7.03 -9.85
CA LEU A 128 -19.17 -6.66 -8.44
C LEU A 128 -18.86 -7.92 -7.61
N ILE A 129 -17.74 -7.93 -6.91
CA ILE A 129 -17.28 -9.12 -6.17
C ILE A 129 -17.51 -9.00 -4.66
N SER A 130 -17.65 -7.78 -4.13
CA SER A 130 -17.96 -7.54 -2.71
C SER A 130 -18.54 -6.15 -2.50
N GLU A 131 -19.45 -6.03 -1.53
CA GLU A 131 -19.93 -4.74 -1.01
C GLU A 131 -19.19 -4.35 0.31
N GLY A 132 -18.16 -5.08 0.69
CA GLY A 132 -17.43 -4.93 1.95
C GLY A 132 -17.94 -5.83 3.07
N CYS A 133 -17.39 -5.65 4.28
CA CYS A 133 -17.74 -6.39 5.49
C CYS A 133 -18.55 -5.56 6.49
N GLY A 134 -19.34 -4.61 5.99
CA GLY A 134 -20.26 -3.78 6.80
C GLY A 134 -19.66 -2.48 7.31
N GLY A 135 -18.45 -2.10 6.91
CA GLY A 135 -17.89 -0.78 7.11
C GLY A 135 -18.35 0.20 6.03
N GLN A 136 -18.14 1.48 6.30
CA GLN A 136 -18.35 2.52 5.28
C GLN A 136 -17.18 2.55 4.30
N CYS A 137 -17.42 3.00 3.08
CA CYS A 137 -16.38 3.25 2.08
C CYS A 137 -15.43 2.06 1.88
N PRO A 138 -15.89 0.88 1.40
CA PRO A 138 -14.99 -0.18 1.03
C PRO A 138 -14.07 0.29 -0.10
N GLU A 139 -12.75 0.23 0.13
CA GLU A 139 -11.69 0.72 -0.78
C GLU A 139 -10.41 -0.09 -0.63
N GLY A 140 -9.36 0.22 -1.39
CA GLY A 140 -8.05 -0.44 -1.28
C GLY A 140 -8.09 -1.97 -1.43
N PRO A 141 -8.81 -2.54 -2.42
CA PRO A 141 -8.94 -3.99 -2.51
C PRO A 141 -7.65 -4.65 -3.00
N HIS A 142 -7.27 -5.77 -2.37
CA HIS A 142 -6.21 -6.64 -2.83
C HIS A 142 -6.67 -8.09 -2.87
N ILE A 143 -6.36 -8.79 -3.95
CA ILE A 143 -6.62 -10.23 -4.09
C ILE A 143 -5.30 -10.99 -3.89
N TYR A 144 -5.37 -12.08 -3.13
CA TYR A 144 -4.26 -13.03 -2.91
C TYR A 144 -4.75 -14.45 -3.12
N LYS A 145 -3.84 -15.38 -3.39
CA LYS A 145 -4.14 -16.81 -3.46
C LYS A 145 -3.25 -17.57 -2.49
N LYS A 146 -3.87 -18.35 -1.62
CA LYS A 146 -3.16 -19.20 -0.67
C LYS A 146 -3.96 -20.47 -0.40
N ASP A 147 -3.29 -21.63 -0.46
CA ASP A 147 -3.88 -22.94 -0.13
C ASP A 147 -5.20 -23.24 -0.88
N GLY A 148 -5.31 -22.78 -2.13
CA GLY A 148 -6.48 -22.98 -2.99
C GLY A 148 -7.62 -21.98 -2.77
N TRP A 149 -7.48 -21.04 -1.83
CA TRP A 149 -8.42 -19.94 -1.59
C TRP A 149 -7.94 -18.65 -2.24
N TYR A 150 -8.88 -17.88 -2.76
CA TYR A 150 -8.71 -16.48 -3.08
C TYR A 150 -9.13 -15.65 -1.87
N TYR A 151 -8.26 -14.78 -1.41
CA TYR A 151 -8.52 -13.84 -0.32
C TYR A 151 -8.71 -12.46 -0.91
N LEU A 152 -9.76 -11.76 -0.48
CA LEU A 152 -10.01 -10.37 -0.82
C LEU A 152 -9.88 -9.53 0.45
N MET A 153 -8.85 -8.71 0.51
CA MET A 153 -8.60 -7.74 1.57
C MET A 153 -9.18 -6.39 1.16
N ILE A 154 -9.82 -5.67 2.08
CA ILE A 154 -10.51 -4.41 1.83
C ILE A 154 -10.34 -3.48 3.01
N ALA A 155 -9.94 -2.24 2.75
CA ALA A 155 -10.01 -1.15 3.70
C ALA A 155 -11.45 -0.65 3.84
N GLU A 156 -11.86 -0.31 5.04
CA GLU A 156 -13.17 0.25 5.35
C GLU A 156 -13.10 1.33 6.42
N GLY A 157 -14.15 2.13 6.55
CA GLY A 157 -14.27 3.17 7.58
C GLY A 157 -13.76 4.54 7.15
N GLY A 158 -13.23 4.66 5.92
CA GLY A 158 -12.55 5.85 5.42
C GLY A 158 -11.23 6.10 6.14
N THR A 159 -10.41 7.03 5.63
CA THR A 159 -9.07 7.33 6.14
C THR A 159 -9.09 8.17 7.44
N GLU A 160 -9.92 7.77 8.41
CA GLU A 160 -10.13 8.44 9.70
C GLU A 160 -10.01 7.44 10.86
N TYR A 161 -10.45 7.80 12.06
CA TYR A 161 -10.33 6.94 13.25
C TYR A 161 -11.14 5.63 13.16
N ALA A 162 -12.15 5.56 12.28
CA ALA A 162 -12.90 4.34 12.01
C ALA A 162 -12.22 3.41 11.01
N HIS A 163 -11.07 3.81 10.47
CA HIS A 163 -10.32 3.05 9.49
C HIS A 163 -9.95 1.67 10.02
N ARG A 164 -10.10 0.67 9.16
CA ARG A 164 -9.86 -0.73 9.48
C ARG A 164 -9.56 -1.52 8.22
N GLU A 165 -8.98 -2.67 8.38
CA GLU A 165 -8.79 -3.65 7.32
C GLU A 165 -9.65 -4.87 7.56
N THR A 166 -10.33 -5.37 6.54
CA THR A 166 -11.15 -6.58 6.58
C THR A 166 -10.70 -7.55 5.50
N ILE A 167 -11.00 -8.84 5.69
CA ILE A 167 -10.66 -9.88 4.73
C ILE A 167 -11.82 -10.83 4.52
N GLN A 168 -11.93 -11.36 3.31
CA GLN A 168 -12.90 -12.34 2.87
C GLN A 168 -12.18 -13.40 2.06
N ARG A 169 -12.75 -14.58 1.85
CA ARG A 169 -12.18 -15.61 0.98
C ARG A 169 -13.23 -16.33 0.13
N SER A 170 -12.78 -16.91 -0.97
CA SER A 170 -13.60 -17.70 -1.88
C SER A 170 -12.75 -18.77 -2.59
N TYR A 171 -13.38 -19.81 -3.12
CA TYR A 171 -12.74 -20.74 -4.05
C TYR A 171 -12.71 -20.23 -5.50
N ASN A 172 -13.32 -19.08 -5.77
CA ASN A 172 -13.36 -18.47 -7.10
C ASN A 172 -12.95 -17.00 -7.00
N VAL A 173 -12.11 -16.52 -7.92
CA VAL A 173 -11.61 -15.14 -7.95
C VAL A 173 -12.74 -14.09 -8.01
N TYR A 174 -13.90 -14.45 -8.54
CA TYR A 174 -15.07 -13.59 -8.60
C TYR A 174 -16.08 -13.83 -7.45
N GLY A 175 -15.73 -14.64 -6.47
CA GLY A 175 -16.62 -14.97 -5.35
C GLY A 175 -17.61 -16.13 -5.65
N PRO A 176 -18.65 -16.30 -4.81
CA PRO A 176 -18.97 -15.45 -3.65
C PRO A 176 -17.92 -15.56 -2.55
N TYR A 177 -17.61 -14.42 -1.94
CA TYR A 177 -16.65 -14.31 -0.85
C TYR A 177 -17.34 -14.46 0.51
N GLU A 178 -16.78 -15.30 1.39
CA GLU A 178 -17.16 -15.40 2.81
C GLU A 178 -16.27 -14.48 3.67
N ALA A 179 -16.86 -13.67 4.53
CA ALA A 179 -16.12 -12.78 5.42
C ALA A 179 -15.41 -13.56 6.52
N CYS A 180 -14.20 -13.11 6.90
CA CYS A 180 -13.54 -13.61 8.10
C CYS A 180 -14.43 -13.37 9.33
N PRO A 181 -14.67 -14.40 10.17
CA PRO A 181 -15.51 -14.26 11.36
C PRO A 181 -14.92 -13.28 12.40
N ASP A 182 -13.60 -13.10 12.37
CA ASP A 182 -12.85 -12.25 13.30
C ASP A 182 -12.50 -10.87 12.72
N ASN A 183 -13.18 -10.44 11.63
CA ASN A 183 -13.00 -9.10 11.08
C ASN A 183 -13.33 -8.00 12.12
N PRO A 184 -12.58 -6.88 12.10
CA PRO A 184 -11.48 -6.53 11.23
C PRO A 184 -10.15 -7.20 11.63
N VAL A 185 -9.31 -7.51 10.63
CA VAL A 185 -7.96 -8.08 10.88
C VAL A 185 -7.00 -7.05 11.49
N ILE A 186 -7.22 -5.77 11.25
CA ILE A 186 -6.56 -4.67 11.94
C ILE A 186 -7.49 -3.49 12.14
N SER A 187 -7.52 -2.94 13.36
CA SER A 187 -8.21 -1.69 13.70
C SER A 187 -7.79 -1.19 15.08
N HIS A 188 -7.58 0.10 15.20
CA HIS A 188 -7.32 0.75 16.49
C HIS A 188 -8.52 1.58 17.00
N LYS A 189 -9.66 1.51 16.33
CA LYS A 189 -10.86 2.31 16.64
C LYS A 189 -11.30 2.19 18.10
N GLU A 190 -11.30 0.98 18.64
CA GLU A 190 -11.75 0.73 20.02
C GLU A 190 -10.62 0.97 21.04
N TYR A 191 -9.38 1.12 20.58
CA TYR A 191 -8.19 1.33 21.42
C TYR A 191 -7.80 2.81 21.47
N LYS A 192 -8.70 3.65 21.97
CA LYS A 192 -8.56 5.12 22.01
C LYS A 192 -7.32 5.64 22.74
N LYS A 193 -6.65 4.82 23.54
CA LYS A 193 -5.41 5.16 24.24
C LYS A 193 -4.16 4.77 23.45
N SER A 194 -4.27 3.97 22.41
CA SER A 194 -3.12 3.61 21.57
C SER A 194 -2.51 4.86 20.94
N GLU A 195 -1.19 4.91 20.87
CA GLU A 195 -0.46 5.96 20.18
C GLU A 195 -0.64 5.86 18.65
N ILE A 196 -0.93 4.67 18.13
CA ILE A 196 -1.22 4.42 16.73
C ILE A 196 -2.74 4.41 16.54
N GLN A 197 -3.21 5.11 15.51
CA GLN A 197 -4.63 5.25 15.20
C GLN A 197 -4.86 5.22 13.68
N ALA A 198 -6.12 5.14 13.25
CA ALA A 198 -6.55 5.20 11.85
C ALA A 198 -5.84 4.16 10.95
N THR A 199 -5.66 2.94 11.45
CA THR A 199 -4.95 1.86 10.77
C THR A 199 -5.81 1.17 9.73
N GLY A 200 -5.27 0.92 8.54
CA GLY A 200 -5.95 0.24 7.44
C GLY A 200 -5.24 0.45 6.11
N HIS A 201 -5.94 0.21 5.01
CA HIS A 201 -5.46 0.29 3.63
C HIS A 201 -4.17 -0.54 3.45
N ALA A 202 -4.28 -1.81 3.78
CA ALA A 202 -3.16 -2.72 3.94
C ALA A 202 -2.89 -3.55 2.68
N ASP A 203 -1.63 -3.97 2.55
CA ASP A 203 -1.20 -4.98 1.58
C ASP A 203 -0.45 -6.10 2.31
N LEU A 204 -0.71 -7.37 1.94
CA LEU A 204 -0.04 -8.55 2.45
C LEU A 204 1.16 -8.89 1.58
N LEU A 205 2.24 -9.31 2.23
CA LEU A 205 3.40 -9.86 1.53
C LEU A 205 3.94 -11.09 2.26
N GLU A 206 4.52 -12.01 1.50
CA GLU A 206 5.28 -13.16 1.99
C GLU A 206 6.77 -12.92 1.71
N ASP A 207 7.62 -13.08 2.73
CA ASP A 207 9.06 -12.97 2.55
C ASP A 207 9.67 -14.27 2.02
N GLU A 208 10.96 -14.24 1.67
CA GLU A 208 11.68 -15.42 1.15
C GLU A 208 11.76 -16.60 2.12
N ASN A 209 11.51 -16.38 3.41
CA ASN A 209 11.50 -17.39 4.46
C ASN A 209 10.09 -17.94 4.72
N GLY A 210 9.07 -17.47 3.99
CA GLY A 210 7.67 -17.86 4.16
C GLY A 210 6.96 -17.17 5.33
N ASN A 211 7.55 -16.13 5.91
CA ASN A 211 6.86 -15.31 6.90
C ASN A 211 5.96 -14.30 6.20
N TRP A 212 4.80 -14.06 6.79
CA TRP A 212 3.82 -13.13 6.26
C TRP A 212 3.82 -11.81 7.02
N TRP A 213 3.63 -10.75 6.29
CA TRP A 213 3.68 -9.39 6.77
C TRP A 213 2.49 -8.59 6.26
N LEU A 214 2.01 -7.66 7.07
CA LEU A 214 1.04 -6.65 6.69
C LEU A 214 1.73 -5.29 6.63
N VAL A 215 1.71 -4.64 5.48
CA VAL A 215 2.11 -3.24 5.31
C VAL A 215 0.86 -2.40 5.24
N PHE A 216 0.73 -1.36 6.03
CA PHE A 216 -0.50 -0.57 6.12
C PHE A 216 -0.21 0.87 6.54
N LEU A 217 -1.19 1.72 6.38
CA LEU A 217 -1.08 3.10 6.86
C LEU A 217 -1.72 3.28 8.24
N GLY A 218 -1.21 4.27 8.95
CA GLY A 218 -1.75 4.72 10.23
C GLY A 218 -1.23 6.13 10.56
N ILE A 219 -1.62 6.65 11.71
CA ILE A 219 -1.09 7.89 12.27
C ILE A 219 -0.54 7.65 13.66
N ARG A 220 0.54 8.36 14.00
CA ARG A 220 1.02 8.46 15.39
C ARG A 220 0.53 9.76 15.99
N ARG A 221 -0.25 9.65 17.05
CA ARG A 221 -0.82 10.82 17.73
C ARG A 221 0.09 11.35 18.83
N PHE A 222 -0.03 12.64 19.10
CA PHE A 222 0.62 13.28 20.24
C PHE A 222 -0.27 13.24 21.47
N SER A 223 0.29 12.77 22.59
CA SER A 223 -0.37 12.88 23.89
C SER A 223 -1.80 12.30 23.89
N HIS A 224 -2.69 12.90 24.69
CA HIS A 224 -4.08 12.49 24.82
C HIS A 224 -5.01 13.08 23.74
N ALA A 225 -4.55 14.09 23.01
CA ALA A 225 -5.27 14.63 21.90
C ALA A 225 -5.07 13.73 20.66
N LEU A 226 -6.12 13.58 19.84
CA LEU A 226 -6.04 12.83 18.59
C LEU A 226 -5.30 13.64 17.49
N LEU A 227 -4.34 14.46 17.90
CA LEU A 227 -3.56 15.32 17.02
C LEU A 227 -2.31 14.58 16.53
N HIS A 228 -1.98 14.77 15.29
CA HIS A 228 -0.75 14.28 14.66
C HIS A 228 -0.23 15.34 13.68
N ASN A 229 1.09 15.37 13.41
CA ASN A 229 1.70 16.32 12.49
C ASN A 229 2.44 15.67 11.33
N LEU A 230 2.72 14.37 11.41
CA LEU A 230 3.42 13.64 10.34
C LEU A 230 2.48 13.17 9.23
N GLY A 231 1.15 13.29 9.44
CA GLY A 231 0.18 12.71 8.54
C GLY A 231 0.10 11.19 8.69
N ARG A 232 -0.22 10.51 7.59
CA ARG A 232 -0.24 9.05 7.53
C ARG A 232 1.18 8.53 7.30
N GLU A 233 1.55 7.52 8.08
CA GLU A 233 2.83 6.84 8.02
C GLU A 233 2.62 5.39 7.61
N THR A 234 3.65 4.75 7.08
CA THR A 234 3.64 3.32 6.75
C THR A 234 4.09 2.51 7.96
N PHE A 235 3.31 1.51 8.31
CA PHE A 235 3.58 0.56 9.37
C PHE A 235 3.76 -0.85 8.81
N LEU A 236 4.47 -1.69 9.55
CA LEU A 236 4.69 -3.10 9.28
C LEU A 236 4.27 -3.92 10.49
N ALA A 237 3.56 -5.03 10.27
CA ALA A 237 3.23 -5.98 11.31
C ALA A 237 3.42 -7.43 10.83
N PRO A 238 3.90 -8.35 11.69
CA PRO A 238 3.91 -9.77 11.37
C PRO A 238 2.49 -10.32 11.31
N VAL A 239 2.28 -11.27 10.41
CA VAL A 239 1.01 -11.96 10.22
C VAL A 239 1.19 -13.46 10.47
N LYS A 240 0.29 -14.06 11.25
CA LYS A 240 0.18 -15.51 11.40
C LYS A 240 -1.07 -15.99 10.66
N TRP A 241 -1.02 -17.21 10.15
CA TRP A 241 -2.19 -17.85 9.57
C TRP A 241 -2.76 -18.86 10.56
N GLU A 242 -4.00 -18.64 11.00
CA GLU A 242 -4.69 -19.52 11.94
C GLU A 242 -6.07 -19.91 11.36
N ASN A 243 -6.37 -21.20 11.30
CA ASN A 243 -7.62 -21.72 10.73
C ASN A 243 -7.94 -21.22 9.31
N GLY A 244 -6.88 -20.94 8.51
CA GLY A 244 -7.01 -20.42 7.16
C GLY A 244 -7.36 -18.92 7.07
N TRP A 245 -7.09 -18.14 8.12
CA TRP A 245 -7.25 -16.69 8.15
C TRP A 245 -5.99 -15.98 8.65
N PRO A 246 -5.66 -14.79 8.14
CA PRO A 246 -4.55 -14.02 8.65
C PRO A 246 -4.92 -13.39 10.00
N VAL A 247 -4.00 -13.48 10.93
CA VAL A 247 -4.12 -12.95 12.29
C VAL A 247 -3.00 -11.94 12.49
N VAL A 248 -3.36 -10.70 12.83
CA VAL A 248 -2.44 -9.58 13.01
C VAL A 248 -2.43 -9.15 14.47
N GLY A 249 -1.26 -8.65 14.91
CA GLY A 249 -1.06 -8.17 16.27
C GLY A 249 -0.52 -9.24 17.22
N TYR A 250 0.05 -8.75 18.32
CA TYR A 250 0.78 -9.58 19.29
C TYR A 250 -0.09 -10.67 19.93
N ASN A 251 -1.37 -10.39 20.13
CA ASN A 251 -2.35 -11.29 20.75
C ASN A 251 -3.47 -11.70 19.77
N GLY A 252 -3.30 -11.50 18.48
CA GLY A 252 -4.34 -11.80 17.49
C GLY A 252 -5.57 -10.89 17.57
N ASN A 253 -5.45 -9.74 18.21
CA ASN A 253 -6.57 -8.82 18.47
C ASN A 253 -6.72 -7.69 17.42
N GLY A 254 -5.95 -7.77 16.32
CA GLY A 254 -5.98 -6.76 15.26
C GLY A 254 -5.43 -5.40 15.67
N THR A 255 -4.56 -5.36 16.69
CA THR A 255 -3.85 -4.13 17.09
C THR A 255 -2.35 -4.32 17.04
N ILE A 256 -1.62 -3.22 16.87
CA ILE A 256 -0.17 -3.21 16.91
C ILE A 256 0.34 -2.27 18.00
N GLU A 257 1.56 -2.52 18.44
CA GLU A 257 2.33 -1.65 19.31
C GLU A 257 3.43 -0.94 18.49
N LEU A 258 4.01 0.14 19.05
CA LEU A 258 5.12 0.86 18.40
C LEU A 258 6.37 0.01 18.25
N VAL A 259 6.55 -0.97 19.11
CA VAL A 259 7.67 -1.93 19.10
C VAL A 259 7.09 -3.33 19.18
N MET A 260 7.41 -4.16 18.23
CA MET A 260 6.96 -5.55 18.16
C MET A 260 8.15 -6.46 17.86
N ASP A 261 8.19 -7.62 18.51
CA ASP A 261 9.12 -8.68 18.14
C ASP A 261 8.63 -9.36 16.86
N ALA A 262 9.51 -9.50 15.87
CA ALA A 262 9.16 -10.11 14.60
C ALA A 262 10.39 -10.78 13.95
N PRO A 263 10.20 -11.90 13.22
CA PRO A 263 11.27 -12.62 12.54
C PRO A 263 11.64 -11.91 11.21
N LEU A 264 12.26 -10.72 11.31
CA LEU A 264 12.62 -9.91 10.15
C LEU A 264 13.63 -10.65 9.26
N PRO A 265 13.44 -10.64 7.92
CA PRO A 265 14.38 -11.25 7.00
C PRO A 265 15.72 -10.50 6.98
N GLY A 266 16.83 -11.21 6.73
CA GLY A 266 18.13 -10.62 6.48
C GLY A 266 18.74 -9.80 7.61
N LEU A 267 18.23 -9.90 8.84
CA LEU A 267 18.87 -9.33 10.03
C LEU A 267 19.59 -10.44 10.79
N ASP A 268 20.89 -10.49 10.67
CA ASP A 268 21.73 -11.20 11.62
C ASP A 268 21.67 -10.46 12.96
N CYS A 269 21.55 -11.22 14.08
CA CYS A 269 21.35 -10.66 15.43
C CYS A 269 22.45 -9.64 15.85
N GLU A 270 23.59 -9.60 15.16
CA GLU A 270 24.68 -8.68 15.42
C GLU A 270 24.48 -7.28 14.79
N GLU A 271 23.75 -7.16 13.69
CA GLU A 271 23.52 -5.84 13.04
C GLU A 271 22.37 -5.05 13.68
N SER A 272 21.40 -5.74 14.29
CA SER A 272 20.27 -5.08 14.95
C SER A 272 20.64 -4.27 16.20
N SER A 273 21.79 -4.58 16.81
CA SER A 273 22.24 -3.88 18.03
C SER A 273 22.97 -2.55 17.76
N ALA A 274 23.42 -2.28 16.55
CA ALA A 274 24.29 -1.13 16.24
C ALA A 274 23.54 0.21 16.15
N ASN A 275 22.23 0.24 15.94
CA ASN A 275 21.45 1.45 15.69
C ASN A 275 20.36 1.73 16.74
N ILE A 276 20.26 0.92 17.79
CA ILE A 276 19.31 1.17 18.89
C ILE A 276 20.05 1.90 20.01
N ARG A 277 19.72 3.16 20.23
CA ARG A 277 20.13 3.90 21.44
C ARG A 277 18.96 3.95 22.40
N ILE A 278 19.21 3.68 23.65
CA ILE A 278 18.23 3.84 24.71
C ILE A 278 18.25 5.30 25.18
N ASP A 279 17.12 5.98 25.12
CA ASP A 279 16.98 7.30 25.72
C ASP A 279 17.23 7.19 27.22
N LYS A 280 18.17 7.95 27.70
CA LYS A 280 18.57 7.93 29.12
C LYS A 280 17.50 8.54 30.05
N GLN A 281 16.54 9.32 29.52
CA GLN A 281 15.47 9.93 30.31
C GLN A 281 14.21 9.07 30.37
N SER A 282 13.82 8.44 29.26
CA SER A 282 12.61 7.63 29.17
C SER A 282 12.85 6.14 29.31
N GLY A 283 14.08 5.67 29.15
CA GLY A 283 14.42 4.24 29.11
C GLY A 283 13.92 3.53 27.84
N GLN A 284 13.39 4.29 26.88
CA GLN A 284 12.82 3.75 25.65
C GLN A 284 13.88 3.61 24.56
N PRO A 285 13.80 2.57 23.72
CA PRO A 285 14.65 2.46 22.56
C PRO A 285 14.33 3.57 21.56
N ILE A 286 15.32 4.36 21.17
CA ILE A 286 15.21 5.33 20.09
C ILE A 286 15.95 4.77 18.89
N LEU A 287 15.26 4.57 17.79
CA LEU A 287 15.90 4.27 16.51
C LEU A 287 16.46 5.60 15.97
N TYR A 288 17.78 5.77 16.07
CA TYR A 288 18.47 6.84 15.35
C TYR A 288 18.91 6.30 14.00
N ALA A 289 18.19 6.61 12.96
CA ALA A 289 18.79 6.69 11.65
C ALA A 289 19.43 8.09 11.56
N ASP A 290 20.71 8.17 11.25
CA ASP A 290 21.33 9.43 10.83
C ASP A 290 20.78 9.73 9.43
N HIS A 291 19.74 10.54 9.40
CA HIS A 291 19.06 10.95 8.17
C HIS A 291 19.49 12.35 7.72
N SER A 292 20.64 12.80 8.18
CA SER A 292 21.22 13.99 7.59
C SER A 292 21.60 13.70 6.13
N VAL A 293 21.01 14.43 5.24
CA VAL A 293 21.23 14.34 3.79
C VAL A 293 21.68 15.70 3.31
N ASP A 294 22.92 15.77 2.81
CA ASP A 294 23.39 16.93 2.08
C ASP A 294 22.82 16.90 0.67
N ILE A 295 22.06 17.93 0.30
CA ILE A 295 21.53 18.13 -1.05
C ILE A 295 22.22 19.33 -1.65
N ASP A 296 22.99 19.10 -2.72
CA ASP A 296 23.59 20.15 -3.50
C ASP A 296 22.61 20.63 -4.57
N PHE A 297 22.19 21.90 -4.48
CA PHE A 297 21.29 22.54 -5.43
C PHE A 297 22.00 23.13 -6.65
N THR A 298 23.33 22.95 -6.77
CA THR A 298 24.09 23.42 -7.92
C THR A 298 24.11 22.46 -9.10
N ASP A 299 23.66 21.21 -8.89
CA ASP A 299 23.53 20.23 -9.95
C ASP A 299 22.42 20.59 -10.95
N GLU A 300 22.61 20.28 -12.22
CA GLU A 300 21.60 20.49 -13.27
C GLU A 300 20.35 19.65 -13.06
N LEU A 301 20.48 18.51 -12.36
CA LEU A 301 19.37 17.64 -11.98
C LEU A 301 19.14 17.75 -10.48
N LEU A 302 17.88 17.98 -10.12
CA LEU A 302 17.47 17.95 -8.72
C LEU A 302 17.65 16.55 -8.12
N ASP A 303 18.14 16.52 -6.87
CA ASP A 303 18.29 15.27 -6.14
C ASP A 303 16.95 14.50 -6.06
N LYS A 304 16.99 13.21 -6.44
CA LYS A 304 15.80 12.35 -6.47
C LYS A 304 15.13 12.17 -5.10
N ARG A 305 15.80 12.52 -4.01
CA ARG A 305 15.24 12.52 -2.65
C ARG A 305 14.28 13.68 -2.38
N LEU A 306 14.31 14.73 -3.22
CA LEU A 306 13.36 15.83 -3.17
C LEU A 306 12.02 15.37 -3.74
N GLN A 307 10.95 15.64 -3.01
CA GLN A 307 9.58 15.35 -3.44
C GLN A 307 8.83 16.63 -3.75
N TYR A 308 8.06 16.59 -4.82
CA TYR A 308 7.26 17.72 -5.29
C TYR A 308 5.79 17.32 -5.32
N THR A 309 4.93 18.23 -4.94
CA THR A 309 3.47 18.03 -5.02
C THR A 309 2.93 18.13 -6.46
N ARG A 310 3.73 18.68 -7.37
CA ARG A 310 3.42 18.87 -8.80
C ARG A 310 4.70 18.82 -9.62
N ASN A 311 4.58 18.98 -10.94
CA ASN A 311 5.74 19.11 -11.81
C ASN A 311 6.61 20.30 -11.37
N PRO A 312 7.86 20.09 -10.98
CA PRO A 312 8.71 21.18 -10.52
C PRO A 312 9.10 22.08 -11.68
N ASP A 313 9.01 23.38 -11.46
CA ASP A 313 9.69 24.35 -12.32
C ASP A 313 11.12 24.52 -11.82
N THR A 314 12.02 23.71 -12.36
CA THR A 314 13.41 23.65 -11.90
C THR A 314 14.15 24.96 -12.08
N SER A 315 13.70 25.85 -13.00
CA SER A 315 14.30 27.15 -13.21
C SER A 315 14.20 28.10 -12.00
N LYS A 316 13.35 27.77 -11.02
CA LYS A 316 13.17 28.56 -9.79
C LYS A 316 14.10 28.15 -8.65
N TYR A 317 14.86 27.08 -8.80
CA TYR A 317 15.70 26.50 -7.74
C TYR A 317 17.20 26.55 -8.05
N ILE A 318 17.58 27.05 -9.24
CA ILE A 318 18.97 27.19 -9.70
C ILE A 318 19.37 28.66 -9.73
#